data_7f3e8e6acfb6040a56984afa89a4a097
#
_entry.id   7f3e8e6acfb6040a56984afa89a4a097
#
_cell.length_a   1.000
_cell.length_b   1.000
_cell.length_c   1.000
_cell.angle_alpha   90.00
_cell.angle_beta   90.00
_cell.angle_gamma   90.00
#
_symmetry.space_group_name_H-M   'P 1'
#
loop_
_entity.id
_entity.type
_entity.pdbx_description
1 polymer ?
#
loop_
_entity_poly.entity_id
_entity_poly.type
_entity_poly.pdbx_seq_one_letter_code
_entity_poly.pdbx_strand_id
1 'polypeptide(L)'
;MAVPPEILNAQTLFFGDMQNPAKAKLILIRGEGMDGLSFHLKAEQHIVGRNGQLVFPDDAFVSPKHANFFYRDGKLVVRDEGSLNGVYIRVRGTVDITAGDTFLAGEQLFRLDPTPKASDGQDSDGTYFYSSPKHPSPFRLVQVLQGGAAGMTVCARGSSLQIGREGGDLNFPVDLYMSGSHCRLEEHGGKFTLTDLNSRNGTYVRVKAERELVHGDYLFIGRKLLRVELNTN
;
A
#
# COMPACT_ATOMS: atom_id res chain seq x y z
N MET A 1 48.65 46.67 -4.45
CA MET A 1 47.41 46.30 -5.14
C MET A 1 46.60 45.45 -4.23
N ALA A 2 45.49 45.97 -3.76
CA ALA A 2 44.59 45.24 -2.84
C ALA A 2 43.64 44.37 -3.68
N VAL A 3 43.50 43.10 -3.31
CA VAL A 3 42.60 42.13 -3.93
C VAL A 3 41.16 42.50 -3.55
N PRO A 4 40.20 42.52 -4.48
CA PRO A 4 38.82 42.90 -4.17
C PRO A 4 38.13 41.89 -3.25
N PRO A 5 37.20 42.34 -2.36
CA PRO A 5 36.61 41.50 -1.32
C PRO A 5 35.54 40.48 -1.80
N GLU A 6 35.28 40.37 -3.12
CA GLU A 6 34.21 39.51 -3.65
C GLU A 6 34.58 38.03 -3.81
N ILE A 7 35.86 37.64 -3.67
CA ILE A 7 36.30 36.27 -3.87
C ILE A 7 36.22 35.42 -2.58
N LEU A 8 36.05 36.05 -1.41
CA LEU A 8 35.97 35.30 -0.14
C LEU A 8 34.60 34.71 0.20
N ASN A 9 33.51 35.15 -0.46
CA ASN A 9 32.15 34.67 -0.16
C ASN A 9 31.68 33.47 -1.01
N ALA A 10 32.34 33.14 -2.11
CA ALA A 10 31.93 32.05 -2.99
C ALA A 10 32.31 30.66 -2.45
N GLN A 11 33.31 30.57 -1.58
CA GLN A 11 33.76 29.27 -1.04
C GLN A 11 32.98 28.81 0.19
N THR A 12 32.28 29.70 0.89
CA THR A 12 31.57 29.35 2.13
C THR A 12 30.19 28.75 1.87
N LEU A 13 29.58 29.03 0.70
CA LEU A 13 28.28 28.47 0.31
C LEU A 13 28.35 27.01 -0.15
N PHE A 14 29.48 26.55 -0.65
CA PHE A 14 29.64 25.18 -1.16
C PHE A 14 29.83 24.12 -0.06
N PHE A 15 30.33 24.52 1.11
CA PHE A 15 30.56 23.63 2.27
C PHE A 15 29.34 23.48 3.18
N GLY A 16 28.40 24.43 3.17
CA GLY A 16 27.19 24.39 3.99
C GLY A 16 26.18 23.29 3.54
N ASP A 17 26.06 23.08 2.25
CA ASP A 17 25.13 22.08 1.68
C ASP A 17 25.63 20.62 1.81
N MET A 18 26.92 20.40 2.00
CA MET A 18 27.48 19.08 2.24
C MET A 18 27.27 18.57 3.68
N GLN A 19 26.86 19.43 4.62
CA GLN A 19 26.80 19.10 6.05
C GLN A 19 25.40 18.75 6.56
N ASN A 20 24.34 18.79 5.73
CA ASN A 20 23.02 18.34 6.17
C ASN A 20 22.79 16.89 5.72
N PRO A 21 23.06 15.91 6.61
CA PRO A 21 22.78 14.52 6.28
C PRO A 21 21.27 14.39 6.02
N ALA A 22 20.90 13.59 5.00
CA ALA A 22 19.49 13.30 4.77
C ALA A 22 18.88 12.68 6.03
N LYS A 23 17.76 13.22 6.51
CA LYS A 23 17.05 12.71 7.69
C LYS A 23 16.47 11.30 7.44
N ALA A 24 16.20 10.98 6.17
CA ALA A 24 15.70 9.69 5.75
C ALA A 24 16.19 9.33 4.34
N LYS A 25 16.11 8.03 4.02
CA LYS A 25 16.28 7.52 2.65
C LYS A 25 15.25 6.43 2.36
N LEU A 26 14.89 6.30 1.10
CA LEU A 26 14.11 5.18 0.57
C LEU A 26 15.06 4.25 -0.16
N ILE A 27 15.02 2.96 0.18
CA ILE A 27 15.81 1.93 -0.51
C ILE A 27 14.87 1.12 -1.39
N LEU A 28 15.16 1.04 -2.67
CA LEU A 28 14.43 0.21 -3.61
C LEU A 28 14.83 -1.26 -3.40
N ILE A 29 13.88 -2.06 -2.92
CA ILE A 29 14.09 -3.48 -2.61
C ILE A 29 13.74 -4.36 -3.82
N ARG A 30 12.75 -3.92 -4.61
CA ARG A 30 12.31 -4.61 -5.82
C ARG A 30 12.01 -3.57 -6.90
N GLY A 31 12.74 -3.59 -8.00
CA GLY A 31 12.65 -2.55 -9.00
C GLY A 31 13.18 -2.88 -10.38
N GLU A 32 13.06 -4.12 -10.84
CA GLU A 32 13.42 -4.50 -12.22
C GLU A 32 14.85 -4.08 -12.60
N GLY A 33 15.83 -4.56 -11.86
CA GLY A 33 17.27 -4.28 -12.10
C GLY A 33 17.80 -3.01 -11.43
N MET A 34 16.96 -2.30 -10.66
CA MET A 34 17.36 -1.13 -9.87
C MET A 34 17.42 -1.44 -8.36
N ASP A 35 17.44 -2.70 -7.98
CA ASP A 35 17.42 -3.13 -6.57
C ASP A 35 18.65 -2.58 -5.82
N GLY A 36 18.41 -2.14 -4.59
CA GLY A 36 19.43 -1.52 -3.74
C GLY A 36 19.68 -0.03 -3.98
N LEU A 37 19.03 0.58 -5.00
CA LEU A 37 19.13 2.02 -5.21
C LEU A 37 18.56 2.79 -4.02
N SER A 38 19.30 3.79 -3.57
CA SER A 38 18.92 4.63 -2.42
C SER A 38 18.59 6.05 -2.84
N PHE A 39 17.42 6.54 -2.42
CA PHE A 39 16.97 7.90 -2.63
C PHE A 39 17.04 8.66 -1.32
N HIS A 40 17.92 9.65 -1.23
CA HIS A 40 18.10 10.48 -0.04
C HIS A 40 17.07 11.60 0.01
N LEU A 41 16.26 11.64 1.06
CA LEU A 41 15.21 12.63 1.27
C LEU A 41 15.79 13.84 2.03
N LYS A 42 16.35 14.81 1.29
CA LYS A 42 17.02 16.01 1.86
C LYS A 42 16.11 17.23 1.90
N ALA A 43 15.17 17.35 0.98
CA ALA A 43 14.26 18.49 0.89
C ALA A 43 13.06 18.32 1.85
N GLU A 44 12.30 19.39 2.04
CA GLU A 44 11.07 19.37 2.85
C GLU A 44 10.00 18.42 2.29
N GLN A 45 9.99 18.23 0.96
CA GLN A 45 9.07 17.33 0.28
C GLN A 45 9.69 16.73 -0.98
N HIS A 46 9.24 15.52 -1.32
CA HIS A 46 9.73 14.75 -2.45
C HIS A 46 8.56 14.07 -3.17
N ILE A 47 8.26 14.53 -4.37
CA ILE A 47 7.25 13.90 -5.23
C ILE A 47 7.87 12.68 -5.90
N VAL A 48 7.22 11.55 -5.73
CA VAL A 48 7.51 10.27 -6.37
C VAL A 48 6.48 10.03 -7.48
N GLY A 49 6.94 9.66 -8.66
CA GLY A 49 6.06 9.42 -9.78
C GLY A 49 6.81 9.07 -11.06
N ARG A 50 6.11 9.05 -12.20
CA ARG A 50 6.78 9.01 -13.51
C ARG A 50 7.43 10.36 -13.84
N ASN A 51 6.92 11.43 -13.21
CA ASN A 51 7.47 12.79 -13.24
C ASN A 51 7.62 13.27 -11.79
N GLY A 52 8.75 13.85 -11.41
CA GLY A 52 8.98 14.31 -10.03
C GLY A 52 10.46 14.32 -9.67
N GLN A 53 10.77 14.32 -8.36
CA GLN A 53 12.14 14.23 -7.88
C GLN A 53 12.64 12.77 -7.81
N LEU A 54 11.76 11.83 -7.43
CA LEU A 54 12.02 10.40 -7.50
C LEU A 54 11.19 9.83 -8.64
N VAL A 55 11.88 9.44 -9.71
CA VAL A 55 11.22 9.06 -10.96
C VAL A 55 11.33 7.57 -11.25
N PHE A 56 10.19 6.99 -11.61
CA PHE A 56 10.06 5.63 -12.13
C PHE A 56 9.37 5.68 -13.50
N PRO A 57 10.06 6.16 -14.55
CA PRO A 57 9.43 6.50 -15.83
C PRO A 57 8.88 5.27 -16.56
N ASP A 58 9.50 4.11 -16.35
CA ASP A 58 9.17 2.86 -17.05
C ASP A 58 8.11 2.01 -16.33
N ASP A 59 7.63 2.45 -15.16
CA ASP A 59 6.59 1.73 -14.44
C ASP A 59 5.19 2.27 -14.82
N ALA A 60 4.49 1.53 -15.67
CA ALA A 60 3.15 1.89 -16.14
C ALA A 60 2.11 1.96 -14.99
N PHE A 61 2.39 1.38 -13.82
CA PHE A 61 1.50 1.42 -12.65
C PHE A 61 1.78 2.61 -11.73
N VAL A 62 2.80 3.42 -12.02
CA VAL A 62 3.11 4.65 -11.29
C VAL A 62 2.48 5.83 -12.01
N SER A 63 1.65 6.62 -11.31
CA SER A 63 1.07 7.85 -11.85
C SER A 63 2.15 8.94 -12.04
N PRO A 64 1.93 9.96 -12.90
CA PRO A 64 2.91 11.05 -13.10
C PRO A 64 3.32 11.72 -11.78
N LYS A 65 2.35 12.03 -10.92
CA LYS A 65 2.54 12.34 -9.49
C LYS A 65 1.81 11.25 -8.72
N HIS A 66 2.54 10.41 -8.00
CA HIS A 66 1.96 9.25 -7.34
C HIS A 66 1.88 9.44 -5.84
N ALA A 67 2.99 9.80 -5.22
CA ALA A 67 3.10 9.99 -3.79
C ALA A 67 3.98 11.21 -3.46
N ASN A 68 3.77 11.77 -2.28
CA ASN A 68 4.61 12.81 -1.70
C ASN A 68 5.15 12.32 -0.36
N PHE A 69 6.48 12.36 -0.20
CA PHE A 69 7.15 12.15 1.07
C PHE A 69 7.59 13.51 1.59
N PHE A 70 7.20 13.86 2.78
CA PHE A 70 7.51 15.16 3.37
C PHE A 70 7.73 15.06 4.87
N TYR A 71 8.37 16.08 5.44
CA TYR A 71 8.58 16.16 6.88
C TYR A 71 7.53 17.03 7.54
N ARG A 72 6.96 16.52 8.66
CA ARG A 72 6.06 17.25 9.55
C ARG A 72 6.49 16.97 10.99
N ASP A 73 6.76 18.01 11.77
CA ASP A 73 7.21 17.93 13.17
C ASP A 73 8.41 16.97 13.35
N GLY A 74 9.35 17.00 12.41
CA GLY A 74 10.53 16.15 12.40
C GLY A 74 10.31 14.69 11.97
N LYS A 75 9.08 14.30 11.65
CA LYS A 75 8.70 12.96 11.23
C LYS A 75 8.52 12.88 9.72
N LEU A 76 8.89 11.74 9.14
CA LEU A 76 8.64 11.48 7.73
C LEU A 76 7.19 11.02 7.55
N VAL A 77 6.49 11.62 6.61
CA VAL A 77 5.10 11.32 6.28
C VAL A 77 4.99 11.00 4.79
N VAL A 78 4.16 10.04 4.43
CA VAL A 78 3.78 9.76 3.05
C VAL A 78 2.32 10.10 2.82
N ARG A 79 2.01 10.68 1.66
CA ARG A 79 0.66 10.93 1.15
C ARG A 79 0.54 10.45 -0.30
N ASP A 80 -0.59 9.84 -0.61
CA ASP A 80 -0.99 9.55 -2.00
C ASP A 80 -1.45 10.85 -2.67
N GLU A 81 -0.91 11.18 -3.81
CA GLU A 81 -1.26 12.40 -4.58
C GLU A 81 -2.42 12.17 -5.56
N GLY A 82 -3.40 11.34 -5.18
CA GLY A 82 -4.53 10.99 -6.05
C GLY A 82 -4.13 10.02 -7.16
N SER A 83 -3.18 9.15 -6.89
CA SER A 83 -2.72 8.16 -7.86
C SER A 83 -3.79 7.13 -8.20
N LEU A 84 -3.73 6.57 -9.41
CA LEU A 84 -4.68 5.53 -9.83
C LEU A 84 -4.57 4.28 -8.95
N ASN A 85 -3.35 3.83 -8.70
CA ASN A 85 -3.11 2.56 -8.03
C ASN A 85 -2.93 2.66 -6.51
N GLY A 86 -2.67 3.84 -5.96
CA GLY A 86 -2.49 4.06 -4.53
C GLY A 86 -1.10 3.72 -4.00
N VAL A 87 -0.85 4.15 -2.78
CA VAL A 87 0.32 3.81 -1.98
C VAL A 87 -0.09 2.74 -0.98
N TYR A 88 0.68 1.66 -0.87
CA TYR A 88 0.41 0.57 0.07
C TYR A 88 1.52 0.46 1.09
N ILE A 89 1.18 0.31 2.37
CA ILE A 89 2.13 0.14 3.47
C ILE A 89 1.99 -1.24 4.10
N ARG A 90 3.13 -1.85 4.44
CA ARG A 90 3.17 -3.17 5.09
C ARG A 90 2.48 -3.13 6.45
N VAL A 91 1.59 -4.09 6.68
CA VAL A 91 0.92 -4.30 7.96
C VAL A 91 1.93 -4.81 8.99
N ARG A 92 1.89 -4.25 10.18
CA ARG A 92 2.64 -4.75 11.34
C ARG A 92 1.64 -5.38 12.32
N GLY A 93 1.49 -6.70 12.24
CA GLY A 93 0.52 -7.44 13.06
C GLY A 93 -0.91 -7.26 12.55
N THR A 94 -1.77 -6.62 13.33
CA THR A 94 -3.19 -6.41 13.01
C THR A 94 -3.51 -4.94 12.79
N VAL A 95 -4.35 -4.65 11.80
CA VAL A 95 -4.85 -3.29 11.49
C VAL A 95 -6.35 -3.31 11.28
N ASP A 96 -7.01 -2.20 11.62
CA ASP A 96 -8.41 -1.99 11.29
C ASP A 96 -8.57 -1.67 9.80
N ILE A 97 -9.57 -2.27 9.18
CA ILE A 97 -9.99 -1.98 7.81
C ILE A 97 -11.49 -1.76 7.74
N THR A 98 -11.97 -1.13 6.69
CA THR A 98 -13.40 -0.83 6.49
C THR A 98 -13.85 -1.27 5.10
N ALA A 99 -15.15 -1.39 4.89
CA ALA A 99 -15.70 -1.71 3.57
C ALA A 99 -15.21 -0.71 2.51
N GLY A 100 -14.80 -1.22 1.37
CA GLY A 100 -14.15 -0.47 0.30
C GLY A 100 -12.63 -0.43 0.37
N ASP A 101 -12.02 -0.79 1.51
CA ASP A 101 -10.57 -0.83 1.63
C ASP A 101 -9.96 -1.93 0.77
N THR A 102 -8.77 -1.63 0.25
CA THR A 102 -7.98 -2.56 -0.54
C THR A 102 -6.68 -2.92 0.15
N PHE A 103 -6.23 -4.15 -0.05
CA PHE A 103 -4.96 -4.64 0.46
C PHE A 103 -4.32 -5.64 -0.51
N LEU A 104 -2.99 -5.77 -0.41
CA LEU A 104 -2.18 -6.69 -1.19
C LEU A 104 -1.74 -7.87 -0.31
N ALA A 105 -1.86 -9.08 -0.83
CA ALA A 105 -1.28 -10.29 -0.25
C ALA A 105 -0.76 -11.18 -1.40
N GLY A 106 0.54 -11.54 -1.36
CA GLY A 106 1.19 -12.15 -2.52
C GLY A 106 1.18 -11.20 -3.72
N GLU A 107 0.72 -11.68 -4.88
CA GLU A 107 0.50 -10.89 -6.09
C GLU A 107 -0.96 -10.41 -6.22
N GLN A 108 -1.82 -10.71 -5.24
CA GLN A 108 -3.24 -10.46 -5.32
C GLN A 108 -3.62 -9.13 -4.68
N LEU A 109 -4.47 -8.38 -5.36
CA LEU A 109 -5.15 -7.20 -4.83
C LEU A 109 -6.58 -7.60 -4.42
N PHE A 110 -6.94 -7.30 -3.19
CA PHE A 110 -8.26 -7.58 -2.63
C PHE A 110 -8.97 -6.31 -2.20
N ARG A 111 -10.30 -6.35 -2.26
CA ARG A 111 -11.18 -5.33 -1.69
C ARG A 111 -12.17 -5.97 -0.74
N LEU A 112 -12.30 -5.40 0.46
CA LEU A 112 -13.34 -5.77 1.41
C LEU A 112 -14.66 -5.12 1.01
N ASP A 113 -15.67 -5.92 0.72
CA ASP A 113 -17.01 -5.44 0.37
C ASP A 113 -18.06 -5.92 1.38
N PRO A 114 -19.13 -5.15 1.60
CA PRO A 114 -20.28 -5.63 2.37
C PRO A 114 -20.97 -6.76 1.60
N THR A 115 -21.63 -7.63 2.33
CA THR A 115 -22.48 -8.65 1.72
C THR A 115 -23.68 -7.98 1.06
N PRO A 116 -24.04 -8.32 -0.19
CA PRO A 116 -25.22 -7.77 -0.86
C PRO A 116 -26.48 -8.08 -0.07
N LYS A 117 -27.36 -7.10 0.06
CA LYS A 117 -28.71 -7.33 0.56
C LYS A 117 -29.52 -7.98 -0.57
N ALA A 118 -30.04 -9.17 -0.31
CA ALA A 118 -30.94 -9.80 -1.25
C ALA A 118 -32.33 -9.11 -1.16
N SER A 119 -32.98 -8.93 -2.30
CA SER A 119 -34.38 -8.56 -2.35
C SER A 119 -35.22 -9.83 -2.23
N ASP A 120 -36.16 -9.84 -1.31
CA ASP A 120 -37.11 -10.94 -1.10
C ASP A 120 -38.52 -10.57 -1.61
N GLY A 121 -38.61 -9.45 -2.36
CA GLY A 121 -39.87 -8.96 -2.90
C GLY A 121 -40.41 -9.83 -4.02
N GLN A 122 -41.74 -9.83 -4.12
CA GLN A 122 -42.45 -10.32 -5.29
C GLN A 122 -42.36 -9.29 -6.41
N ASP A 123 -42.39 -9.74 -7.66
CA ASP A 123 -42.66 -8.88 -8.78
C ASP A 123 -44.14 -8.43 -8.80
N SER A 124 -44.48 -7.48 -9.66
CA SER A 124 -45.81 -6.87 -9.75
C SER A 124 -46.95 -7.87 -9.98
N ASP A 125 -46.66 -9.05 -10.52
CA ASP A 125 -47.60 -10.14 -10.73
C ASP A 125 -47.65 -11.18 -9.59
N GLY A 126 -46.89 -10.95 -8.50
CA GLY A 126 -46.79 -11.84 -7.36
C GLY A 126 -45.78 -12.97 -7.50
N THR A 127 -45.01 -12.99 -8.57
CA THR A 127 -43.97 -14.02 -8.80
C THR A 127 -42.71 -13.68 -8.04
N TYR A 128 -42.11 -14.69 -7.37
CA TYR A 128 -40.79 -14.56 -6.76
C TYR A 128 -39.71 -14.94 -7.75
N PHE A 129 -38.59 -14.18 -7.70
CA PHE A 129 -37.38 -14.57 -8.43
C PHE A 129 -36.77 -15.84 -7.82
N TYR A 130 -36.57 -16.87 -8.63
CA TYR A 130 -35.93 -18.12 -8.19
C TYR A 130 -34.44 -17.88 -7.99
N SER A 131 -33.93 -18.16 -6.81
CA SER A 131 -32.53 -17.91 -6.45
C SER A 131 -31.95 -19.02 -5.59
N SER A 132 -30.62 -19.03 -5.46
CA SER A 132 -29.93 -19.91 -4.53
C SER A 132 -30.29 -19.59 -3.07
N PRO A 133 -30.30 -20.60 -2.17
CA PRO A 133 -30.51 -20.38 -0.74
C PRO A 133 -29.53 -19.35 -0.17
N LYS A 134 -30.04 -18.47 0.70
CA LYS A 134 -29.24 -17.49 1.39
C LYS A 134 -28.43 -18.15 2.51
N HIS A 135 -27.14 -17.83 2.56
CA HIS A 135 -26.29 -18.15 3.69
C HIS A 135 -25.84 -16.85 4.37
N PRO A 136 -25.98 -16.72 5.69
CA PRO A 136 -25.47 -15.57 6.41
C PRO A 136 -23.97 -15.40 6.14
N SER A 137 -23.57 -14.19 5.76
CA SER A 137 -22.16 -13.83 5.59
C SER A 137 -21.96 -12.39 6.06
N PRO A 138 -21.06 -12.15 7.00
CA PRO A 138 -20.80 -10.79 7.52
C PRO A 138 -20.12 -9.90 6.50
N PHE A 139 -19.32 -10.46 5.60
CA PHE A 139 -18.58 -9.72 4.56
C PHE A 139 -18.20 -10.63 3.40
N ARG A 140 -17.80 -10.00 2.32
CA ARG A 140 -17.19 -10.69 1.17
C ARG A 140 -15.86 -10.04 0.80
N LEU A 141 -15.00 -10.84 0.22
CA LEU A 141 -13.74 -10.42 -0.33
C LEU A 141 -13.78 -10.53 -1.85
N VAL A 142 -13.39 -9.46 -2.52
CA VAL A 142 -13.36 -9.38 -3.99
C VAL A 142 -11.91 -9.26 -4.43
N GLN A 143 -11.44 -10.18 -5.27
CA GLN A 143 -10.18 -10.04 -6.00
C GLN A 143 -10.36 -8.96 -7.06
N VAL A 144 -9.45 -7.99 -7.08
CA VAL A 144 -9.47 -6.89 -8.06
C VAL A 144 -8.47 -7.21 -9.16
N LEU A 145 -8.97 -7.38 -10.37
CA LEU A 145 -8.15 -7.65 -11.55
C LEU A 145 -7.62 -6.34 -12.16
N GLN A 146 -6.66 -6.47 -13.07
CA GLN A 146 -6.16 -5.33 -13.83
C GLN A 146 -7.33 -4.59 -14.52
N GLY A 147 -7.29 -3.26 -14.46
CA GLY A 147 -8.38 -2.42 -14.93
C GLY A 147 -9.53 -2.24 -13.94
N GLY A 148 -9.44 -2.82 -12.72
CA GLY A 148 -10.42 -2.64 -11.65
C GLY A 148 -11.61 -3.60 -11.71
N ALA A 149 -11.64 -4.54 -12.66
CA ALA A 149 -12.71 -5.53 -12.75
C ALA A 149 -12.70 -6.47 -11.52
N ALA A 150 -13.91 -6.91 -11.11
CA ALA A 150 -14.05 -7.93 -10.08
C ALA A 150 -13.63 -9.31 -10.64
N GLY A 151 -12.70 -9.95 -9.98
CA GLY A 151 -12.33 -11.34 -10.17
C GLY A 151 -13.09 -12.25 -9.23
N MET A 152 -12.38 -13.20 -8.62
CA MET A 152 -12.95 -14.11 -7.65
C MET A 152 -13.59 -13.34 -6.49
N THR A 153 -14.81 -13.74 -6.12
CA THR A 153 -15.53 -13.17 -4.99
C THR A 153 -15.87 -14.28 -4.02
N VAL A 154 -15.47 -14.13 -2.77
CA VAL A 154 -15.70 -15.12 -1.70
C VAL A 154 -16.44 -14.45 -0.56
N CYS A 155 -17.57 -15.01 -0.16
CA CYS A 155 -18.32 -14.63 1.03
C CYS A 155 -17.76 -15.40 2.24
N ALA A 156 -17.49 -14.69 3.33
CA ALA A 156 -17.06 -15.33 4.56
C ALA A 156 -18.16 -16.23 5.11
N ARG A 157 -17.82 -17.47 5.48
CA ARG A 157 -18.76 -18.44 6.07
C ARG A 157 -19.01 -18.20 7.55
N GLY A 158 -18.17 -17.43 8.20
CA GLY A 158 -18.23 -17.05 9.61
C GLY A 158 -17.57 -15.68 9.81
N SER A 159 -17.20 -15.38 11.02
CA SER A 159 -16.54 -14.10 11.36
C SER A 159 -15.09 -13.98 10.90
N SER A 160 -14.52 -15.01 10.27
CA SER A 160 -13.12 -15.05 9.85
C SER A 160 -12.99 -15.61 8.44
N LEU A 161 -12.00 -15.11 7.69
CA LEU A 161 -11.60 -15.61 6.38
C LEU A 161 -10.07 -15.58 6.28
N GLN A 162 -9.47 -16.76 6.12
CA GLN A 162 -8.03 -16.92 5.98
C GLN A 162 -7.63 -17.03 4.51
N ILE A 163 -6.59 -16.29 4.15
CA ILE A 163 -6.00 -16.27 2.79
C ILE A 163 -4.62 -16.89 2.87
N GLY A 164 -4.31 -17.73 1.90
CA GLY A 164 -2.98 -18.32 1.79
C GLY A 164 -2.73 -18.98 0.45
N ARG A 165 -1.57 -19.60 0.32
CA ARG A 165 -1.27 -20.44 -0.85
C ARG A 165 -2.04 -21.75 -0.78
N GLU A 166 -2.26 -22.26 0.44
CA GLU A 166 -2.95 -23.52 0.72
C GLU A 166 -3.55 -23.52 2.13
N GLY A 167 -4.53 -24.38 2.38
CA GLY A 167 -5.08 -24.61 3.72
C GLY A 167 -5.94 -23.48 4.30
N GLY A 168 -6.22 -22.44 3.55
CA GLY A 168 -7.11 -21.36 3.94
C GLY A 168 -8.50 -21.45 3.31
N ASP A 169 -9.37 -20.49 3.63
CA ASP A 169 -10.69 -20.34 3.01
C ASP A 169 -10.56 -19.88 1.56
N LEU A 170 -9.54 -19.11 1.25
CA LEU A 170 -9.20 -18.61 -0.08
C LEU A 170 -7.74 -18.92 -0.38
N ASN A 171 -7.51 -19.71 -1.44
CA ASN A 171 -6.19 -20.24 -1.75
C ASN A 171 -5.71 -19.84 -3.14
N PHE A 172 -4.40 -19.52 -3.23
CA PHE A 172 -3.69 -19.16 -4.47
C PHE A 172 -2.44 -20.03 -4.63
N PRO A 173 -2.60 -21.30 -5.04
CA PRO A 173 -1.51 -22.30 -5.02
C PRO A 173 -0.37 -21.99 -6.00
N VAL A 174 -0.63 -21.19 -7.05
CA VAL A 174 0.36 -20.80 -8.06
C VAL A 174 1.05 -19.46 -7.76
N ASP A 175 0.60 -18.71 -6.75
CA ASP A 175 1.20 -17.44 -6.35
C ASP A 175 2.45 -17.69 -5.50
N LEU A 176 3.62 -17.47 -6.10
CA LEU A 176 4.92 -17.71 -5.43
C LEU A 176 5.22 -16.74 -4.28
N TYR A 177 4.53 -15.60 -4.24
CA TYR A 177 4.68 -14.61 -3.18
C TYR A 177 3.68 -14.79 -2.05
N MET A 178 2.67 -15.66 -2.23
CA MET A 178 1.72 -16.03 -1.19
C MET A 178 2.34 -17.06 -0.24
N SER A 179 2.33 -16.81 1.05
CA SER A 179 2.69 -17.80 2.07
C SER A 179 1.59 -18.86 2.24
N GLY A 180 1.89 -20.04 2.76
CA GLY A 180 0.91 -21.09 3.05
C GLY A 180 -0.29 -20.53 3.81
N SER A 181 -0.05 -19.96 5.00
CA SER A 181 -0.99 -19.06 5.70
C SER A 181 -0.45 -17.65 5.58
N HIS A 182 -1.14 -16.73 4.88
CA HIS A 182 -0.60 -15.41 4.57
C HIS A 182 -1.21 -14.32 5.45
N CYS A 183 -2.51 -14.17 5.42
CA CYS A 183 -3.23 -13.19 6.22
C CYS A 183 -4.65 -13.68 6.55
N ARG A 184 -5.28 -12.98 7.49
CA ARG A 184 -6.64 -13.29 7.93
C ARG A 184 -7.44 -12.01 8.12
N LEU A 185 -8.68 -12.03 7.63
CA LEU A 185 -9.68 -11.03 7.94
C LEU A 185 -10.61 -11.56 9.02
N GLU A 186 -10.98 -10.69 9.94
CA GLU A 186 -11.93 -11.02 11.02
C GLU A 186 -12.96 -9.89 11.16
N GLU A 187 -14.20 -10.28 11.44
CA GLU A 187 -15.29 -9.38 11.75
C GLU A 187 -15.72 -9.59 13.21
N HIS A 188 -15.82 -8.50 13.98
CA HIS A 188 -16.26 -8.50 15.35
C HIS A 188 -17.16 -7.28 15.60
N GLY A 189 -18.47 -7.51 15.71
CA GLY A 189 -19.44 -6.45 16.02
C GLY A 189 -19.49 -5.31 14.98
N GLY A 190 -19.36 -5.62 13.71
CA GLY A 190 -19.37 -4.67 12.60
C GLY A 190 -18.01 -4.00 12.34
N LYS A 191 -16.98 -4.36 13.08
CA LYS A 191 -15.59 -3.91 12.84
C LYS A 191 -14.80 -4.99 12.17
N PHE A 192 -13.93 -4.60 11.24
CA PHE A 192 -13.09 -5.53 10.49
C PHE A 192 -11.63 -5.30 10.80
N THR A 193 -10.90 -6.38 10.94
CA THR A 193 -9.44 -6.36 11.12
C THR A 193 -8.76 -7.23 10.08
N LEU A 194 -7.57 -6.82 9.65
CA LEU A 194 -6.67 -7.58 8.80
C LEU A 194 -5.39 -7.85 9.56
N THR A 195 -5.06 -9.14 9.70
CA THR A 195 -3.86 -9.62 10.41
C THR A 195 -2.92 -10.30 9.43
N ASP A 196 -1.66 -9.87 9.38
CA ASP A 196 -0.60 -10.61 8.70
C ASP A 196 -0.17 -11.80 9.55
N LEU A 197 -0.19 -13.01 9.01
CA LEU A 197 0.15 -14.25 9.72
C LEU A 197 1.64 -14.58 9.63
N ASN A 198 2.50 -13.60 9.84
CA ASN A 198 3.96 -13.69 9.67
C ASN A 198 4.35 -14.16 8.26
N SER A 199 3.67 -13.62 7.26
CA SER A 199 3.94 -13.97 5.88
C SER A 199 5.34 -13.53 5.46
N ARG A 200 5.96 -14.28 4.54
CA ARG A 200 7.33 -14.00 4.08
C ARG A 200 7.43 -12.62 3.41
N ASN A 201 6.48 -12.29 2.55
CA ASN A 201 6.51 -11.08 1.75
C ASN A 201 5.69 -9.93 2.35
N GLY A 202 4.88 -10.19 3.35
CA GLY A 202 4.03 -9.22 4.03
C GLY A 202 2.68 -9.00 3.35
N THR A 203 1.76 -8.47 4.14
CA THR A 203 0.45 -7.97 3.71
C THR A 203 0.51 -6.45 3.72
N TYR A 204 -0.09 -5.78 2.74
CA TYR A 204 0.00 -4.32 2.58
C TYR A 204 -1.40 -3.72 2.45
N VAL A 205 -1.67 -2.65 3.20
CA VAL A 205 -2.94 -1.91 3.11
C VAL A 205 -2.75 -0.57 2.41
N ARG A 206 -3.77 -0.14 1.66
CA ARG A 206 -3.77 1.16 0.99
C ARG A 206 -3.75 2.29 2.02
N VAL A 207 -2.89 3.28 1.81
CA VAL A 207 -2.87 4.52 2.58
C VAL A 207 -4.05 5.38 2.15
N LYS A 208 -4.96 5.70 3.11
CA LYS A 208 -6.20 6.46 2.81
C LYS A 208 -5.97 7.97 2.78
N ALA A 209 -5.05 8.45 3.59
CA ALA A 209 -4.73 9.86 3.72
C ALA A 209 -3.21 10.00 3.86
N GLU A 210 -2.76 10.65 4.91
CA GLU A 210 -1.35 10.75 5.26
C GLU A 210 -0.98 9.66 6.27
N ARG A 211 0.24 9.13 6.13
CA ARG A 211 0.77 8.11 7.03
C ARG A 211 2.16 8.50 7.51
N GLU A 212 2.33 8.64 8.82
CA GLU A 212 3.65 8.73 9.44
C GLU A 212 4.41 7.43 9.22
N LEU A 213 5.67 7.56 8.81
CA LEU A 213 6.56 6.43 8.51
C LEU A 213 7.60 6.27 9.61
N VAL A 214 7.90 5.03 9.93
CA VAL A 214 8.96 4.67 10.88
C VAL A 214 10.07 3.88 10.18
N HIS A 215 11.22 3.81 10.83
CA HIS A 215 12.34 3.03 10.31
C HIS A 215 11.95 1.58 10.04
N GLY A 216 12.31 1.08 8.88
CA GLY A 216 12.00 -0.28 8.44
C GLY A 216 10.58 -0.48 7.90
N ASP A 217 9.80 0.58 7.68
CA ASP A 217 8.54 0.46 6.92
C ASP A 217 8.81 0.09 5.47
N TYR A 218 7.90 -0.71 4.90
CA TYR A 218 7.90 -1.08 3.50
C TYR A 218 6.66 -0.52 2.81
N LEU A 219 6.85 0.01 1.60
CA LEU A 219 5.78 0.59 0.80
C LEU A 219 5.83 0.07 -0.63
N PHE A 220 4.65 -0.20 -1.21
CA PHE A 220 4.50 -0.34 -2.64
C PHE A 220 4.01 0.96 -3.27
N ILE A 221 4.68 1.37 -4.35
CA ILE A 221 4.30 2.44 -5.27
C ILE A 221 4.40 1.87 -6.69
N GLY A 222 3.25 1.65 -7.34
CA GLY A 222 3.22 0.83 -8.55
C GLY A 222 3.78 -0.57 -8.27
N ARG A 223 4.78 -1.00 -9.04
CA ARG A 223 5.47 -2.28 -8.83
C ARG A 223 6.76 -2.17 -8.01
N LYS A 224 7.08 -0.96 -7.52
CA LYS A 224 8.29 -0.69 -6.76
C LYS A 224 8.06 -0.93 -5.26
N LEU A 225 8.87 -1.80 -4.67
CA LEU A 225 8.90 -2.02 -3.21
C LEU A 225 10.03 -1.18 -2.60
N LEU A 226 9.66 -0.26 -1.75
CA LEU A 226 10.57 0.67 -1.08
C LEU A 226 10.65 0.35 0.41
N ARG A 227 11.85 0.43 0.99
CA ARG A 227 12.06 0.38 2.43
C ARG A 227 12.49 1.74 2.94
N VAL A 228 11.89 2.17 4.04
CA VAL A 228 12.20 3.42 4.74
C VAL A 228 13.38 3.20 5.69
N GLU A 229 14.41 4.02 5.58
CA GLU A 229 15.45 4.13 6.59
C GLU A 229 15.51 5.56 7.12
N LEU A 230 15.27 5.70 8.43
CA LEU A 230 15.43 6.97 9.15
C LEU A 230 16.83 7.00 9.76
N ASN A 231 17.55 8.10 9.57
CA ASN A 231 18.79 8.31 10.29
C ASN A 231 18.43 8.72 11.73
N THR A 232 18.76 7.87 12.67
CA THR A 232 18.80 8.23 14.10
C THR A 232 20.01 9.11 14.32
N ASN A 233 19.79 10.38 14.67
CA ASN A 233 20.85 11.23 15.25
C ASN A 233 21.18 10.72 16.63
#